data_173ed67bcc8b4a0ce1127a7e93c813cc
#
_entry.id   173ed67bcc8b4a0ce1127a7e93c813cc
#
_cell.length_a   1.000
_cell.length_b   1.000
_cell.length_c   1.000
_cell.angle_alpha   90.00
_cell.angle_beta   90.00
_cell.angle_gamma   90.00
#
_symmetry.space_group_name_H-M   'P 1'
#
loop_
_entity.id
_entity.type
_entity.pdbx_description
1 polymer ?
#
loop_
_entity_poly.entity_id
_entity_poly.type
_entity_poly.pdbx_seq_one_letter_code
_entity_poly.pdbx_strand_id
1 'polypeptide(L)'
;MKKLLWVCIFLMVQCALSQSSDIVRLEYTTLPKKESSRSISRFRFLANLPIKLNDENYIITGAEYGIIDFANDSIYEFDDKELEKLRIVDLNLGYAHILNEKWTFIGLLTPRLASNFINGVQKEDFNLNYSVLAIKADMKKEKPTRLILGLSYNNATGFDVPLPIVSYYKKFHPNWSYMVGVPRMEFKYHLKQHHTFKAALLLDGYFVNVQNDIALPDNDLGSGLSLSVVVGAFGYQYNINKNISFYCLAGHTLSQRGLLRDEERKSVYSLYDDGNVYFKTGFKIGIF
;
A
#
# COMPACT_ATOMS: atom_id res chain seq x y z
N MET A 1 -24.03 0.31 31.49
CA MET A 1 -24.43 -0.61 30.44
C MET A 1 -24.51 0.02 29.03
N LYS A 2 -25.17 1.16 28.81
CA LYS A 2 -25.24 1.80 27.48
C LYS A 2 -23.86 2.14 26.87
N LYS A 3 -22.89 2.64 27.63
CA LYS A 3 -21.54 2.98 27.14
C LYS A 3 -20.73 1.74 26.72
N LEU A 4 -20.92 0.60 27.40
CA LEU A 4 -20.26 -0.67 27.04
C LEU A 4 -20.83 -1.26 25.75
N LEU A 5 -22.15 -1.08 25.54
CA LEU A 5 -22.83 -1.49 24.28
C LEU A 5 -22.30 -0.69 23.08
N TRP A 6 -22.04 0.60 23.25
CA TRP A 6 -21.45 1.46 22.20
C TRP A 6 -20.03 1.03 21.83
N VAL A 7 -19.21 0.60 22.80
CA VAL A 7 -17.87 0.08 22.55
C VAL A 7 -17.95 -1.27 21.81
N CYS A 8 -18.89 -2.14 22.15
CA CYS A 8 -19.08 -3.40 21.45
C CYS A 8 -19.63 -3.24 20.03
N ILE A 9 -20.53 -2.29 19.79
CA ILE A 9 -21.04 -1.97 18.45
C ILE A 9 -19.94 -1.33 17.60
N PHE A 10 -19.13 -0.44 18.16
CA PHE A 10 -17.95 0.15 17.50
C PHE A 10 -16.95 -0.95 17.08
N LEU A 11 -16.76 -1.98 17.90
CA LEU A 11 -15.89 -3.13 17.58
C LEU A 11 -16.44 -4.05 16.47
N MET A 12 -17.76 -4.16 16.29
CA MET A 12 -18.35 -5.05 15.27
C MET A 12 -18.21 -4.55 13.82
N VAL A 13 -18.24 -3.24 13.62
CA VAL A 13 -18.09 -2.64 12.28
C VAL A 13 -16.66 -2.73 11.75
N GLN A 14 -15.73 -2.84 12.64
CA GLN A 14 -14.31 -2.90 12.36
C GLN A 14 -13.88 -4.15 11.56
N CYS A 15 -14.68 -5.20 11.57
CA CYS A 15 -14.39 -6.43 10.81
C CYS A 15 -14.61 -6.29 9.30
N ALA A 16 -15.37 -5.28 8.84
CA ALA A 16 -15.74 -5.13 7.44
C ALA A 16 -14.73 -4.31 6.61
N LEU A 17 -13.96 -3.43 7.24
CA LEU A 17 -13.14 -2.43 6.54
C LEU A 17 -11.69 -2.88 6.22
N SER A 18 -11.36 -4.15 6.30
CA SER A 18 -9.97 -4.57 6.32
C SER A 18 -9.40 -5.03 4.98
N GLN A 19 -9.20 -4.13 4.04
CA GLN A 19 -7.95 -4.21 3.26
C GLN A 19 -6.78 -3.66 4.07
N SER A 20 -7.04 -2.74 4.98
CA SER A 20 -6.16 -2.31 6.05
C SER A 20 -7.07 -1.90 7.19
N SER A 21 -7.23 -2.75 8.18
CA SER A 21 -7.83 -2.39 9.47
C SER A 21 -6.92 -1.44 10.27
N ASP A 22 -5.86 -0.95 9.64
CA ASP A 22 -4.89 -0.10 10.29
C ASP A 22 -5.43 1.32 10.34
N ILE A 23 -5.68 1.81 11.54
CA ILE A 23 -5.97 3.22 11.80
C ILE A 23 -4.70 4.03 11.65
N VAL A 24 -3.58 3.54 12.17
CA VAL A 24 -2.27 4.15 12.04
C VAL A 24 -1.27 3.09 11.58
N ARG A 25 -0.43 3.45 10.63
CA ARG A 25 0.71 2.63 10.20
C ARG A 25 1.93 3.50 9.98
N LEU A 26 3.03 3.07 10.56
CA LEU A 26 4.38 3.54 10.25
C LEU A 26 5.10 2.39 9.55
N GLU A 27 5.71 2.67 8.41
CA GLU A 27 6.37 1.64 7.61
C GLU A 27 7.68 2.19 7.04
N TYR A 28 8.72 1.40 7.12
CA TYR A 28 9.99 1.64 6.44
C TYR A 28 10.31 0.47 5.54
N THR A 29 10.66 0.76 4.29
CA THR A 29 11.02 -0.22 3.27
C THR A 29 12.38 0.16 2.71
N THR A 30 13.26 -0.82 2.46
CA THR A 30 14.54 -0.58 1.79
C THR A 30 14.86 -1.69 0.79
N LEU A 31 15.41 -1.27 -0.33
CA LEU A 31 16.09 -2.08 -1.33
C LEU A 31 17.54 -1.63 -1.32
N PRO A 32 18.48 -2.43 -0.76
CA PRO A 32 19.88 -2.05 -0.66
C PRO A 32 20.54 -1.84 -2.02
N LYS A 33 21.66 -1.13 -2.02
CA LYS A 33 22.48 -0.92 -3.23
C LYS A 33 22.98 -2.26 -3.80
N LYS A 34 22.95 -2.35 -5.12
CA LYS A 34 23.61 -3.36 -5.93
C LYS A 34 24.55 -2.69 -6.95
N GLU A 35 25.41 -3.45 -7.62
CA GLU A 35 26.32 -2.90 -8.65
C GLU A 35 25.58 -2.16 -9.76
N SER A 36 24.39 -2.66 -10.14
CA SER A 36 23.54 -2.11 -11.22
C SER A 36 22.38 -1.23 -10.72
N SER A 37 22.27 -0.95 -9.42
CA SER A 37 21.13 -0.19 -8.88
C SER A 37 21.50 0.64 -7.65
N ARG A 38 20.80 1.78 -7.51
CA ARG A 38 20.86 2.60 -6.30
C ARG A 38 20.17 1.93 -5.11
N SER A 39 20.55 2.29 -3.92
CA SER A 39 19.75 2.03 -2.73
C SER A 39 18.49 2.90 -2.77
N ILE A 40 17.35 2.28 -2.52
CA ILE A 40 16.06 2.96 -2.39
C ILE A 40 15.54 2.73 -0.99
N SER A 41 15.17 3.79 -0.30
CA SER A 41 14.45 3.69 0.95
C SER A 41 13.14 4.45 0.89
N ARG A 42 12.10 3.93 1.57
CA ARG A 42 10.78 4.55 1.64
C ARG A 42 10.26 4.52 3.05
N PHE A 43 9.95 5.69 3.58
CA PHE A 43 9.19 5.85 4.80
C PHE A 43 7.73 6.17 4.45
N ARG A 44 6.78 5.57 5.17
CA ARG A 44 5.34 5.84 5.04
C ARG A 44 4.70 6.00 6.40
N PHE A 45 3.88 7.02 6.51
CA PHE A 45 2.96 7.22 7.61
C PHE A 45 1.54 7.26 7.07
N LEU A 46 0.66 6.43 7.60
CA LEU A 46 -0.76 6.39 7.26
C LEU A 46 -1.57 6.59 8.53
N ALA A 47 -2.60 7.44 8.45
CA ALA A 47 -3.62 7.55 9.48
C ALA A 47 -5.00 7.60 8.82
N ASN A 48 -5.91 6.70 9.21
CA ASN A 48 -7.29 6.65 8.74
C ASN A 48 -8.25 6.62 9.92
N LEU A 49 -9.35 7.37 9.83
CA LEU A 49 -10.37 7.44 10.86
C LEU A 49 -11.74 7.08 10.25
N PRO A 50 -12.34 5.96 10.61
CA PRO A 50 -13.72 5.68 10.30
C PRO A 50 -14.65 6.46 11.24
N ILE A 51 -15.56 7.25 10.65
CA ILE A 51 -16.56 8.05 11.36
C ILE A 51 -17.92 7.41 11.12
N LYS A 52 -18.56 6.93 12.17
CA LYS A 52 -19.89 6.34 12.10
C LYS A 52 -20.95 7.44 11.90
N LEU A 53 -21.75 7.33 10.85
CA LEU A 53 -22.91 8.17 10.62
C LEU A 53 -24.18 7.56 11.25
N ASN A 54 -24.37 6.27 11.03
CA ASN A 54 -25.43 5.44 11.61
C ASN A 54 -25.00 3.96 11.62
N ASP A 55 -25.90 3.02 11.90
CA ASP A 55 -25.52 1.61 12.03
C ASP A 55 -25.06 0.96 10.72
N GLU A 56 -25.45 1.52 9.59
CA GLU A 56 -25.15 0.99 8.26
C GLU A 56 -24.10 1.81 7.51
N ASN A 57 -23.85 3.07 7.90
CA ASN A 57 -23.10 4.02 7.09
C ASN A 57 -21.93 4.63 7.85
N TYR A 58 -20.75 4.69 7.19
CA TYR A 58 -19.52 5.24 7.71
C TYR A 58 -18.84 6.13 6.67
N ILE A 59 -18.28 7.23 7.12
CA ILE A 59 -17.28 7.99 6.37
C ILE A 59 -15.90 7.51 6.80
N ILE A 60 -15.01 7.33 5.85
CA ILE A 60 -13.59 7.07 6.08
C ILE A 60 -12.86 8.34 5.67
N THR A 61 -12.09 8.91 6.58
CA THR A 61 -11.21 10.03 6.28
C THR A 61 -9.81 9.72 6.78
N GLY A 62 -8.79 10.21 6.09
CA GLY A 62 -7.42 9.95 6.51
C GLY A 62 -6.39 10.60 5.59
N ALA A 63 -5.15 10.39 5.94
CA ALA A 63 -4.02 10.87 5.15
C ALA A 63 -2.88 9.84 5.17
N GLU A 64 -2.12 9.83 4.08
CA GLU A 64 -0.85 9.13 3.99
C GLU A 64 0.24 10.12 3.59
N TYR A 65 1.39 10.02 4.23
CA TYR A 65 2.60 10.74 3.87
C TYR A 65 3.73 9.74 3.60
N GLY A 66 4.38 9.88 2.46
CA GLY A 66 5.50 9.05 2.03
C GLY A 66 6.71 9.88 1.66
N ILE A 67 7.89 9.42 2.05
CA ILE A 67 9.18 9.93 1.57
C ILE A 67 9.90 8.76 0.91
N ILE A 68 10.46 9.01 -0.26
CA ILE A 68 11.30 8.07 -0.98
C ILE A 68 12.64 8.74 -1.17
N ASP A 69 13.69 8.11 -0.68
CA ASP A 69 15.06 8.58 -0.82
C ASP A 69 15.84 7.59 -1.69
N PHE A 70 16.50 8.12 -2.72
CA PHE A 70 17.49 7.41 -3.52
C PHE A 70 18.87 7.81 -3.04
N ALA A 71 19.76 6.84 -2.83
CA ALA A 71 21.13 7.15 -2.45
C ALA A 71 21.84 7.96 -3.56
N ASN A 72 22.60 8.95 -3.14
CA ASN A 72 23.32 9.86 -4.05
C ASN A 72 24.60 9.21 -4.60
N ASP A 73 24.46 8.15 -5.37
CA ASP A 73 25.55 7.47 -6.08
C ASP A 73 25.17 7.43 -7.56
N SER A 74 25.56 8.46 -8.31
CA SER A 74 25.26 8.51 -9.74
C SER A 74 25.89 7.34 -10.47
N ILE A 75 25.05 6.51 -11.06
CA ILE A 75 25.44 5.39 -11.93
C ILE A 75 24.91 5.61 -13.36
N TYR A 76 24.19 6.70 -13.57
CA TYR A 76 23.56 7.02 -14.85
C TYR A 76 24.39 8.05 -15.64
N GLU A 77 24.23 8.06 -16.96
CA GLU A 77 24.90 9.00 -17.88
C GLU A 77 24.21 10.39 -17.92
N PHE A 78 23.18 10.60 -17.09
CA PHE A 78 22.43 11.85 -16.98
C PHE A 78 22.43 12.37 -15.53
N ASP A 79 22.10 13.65 -15.33
CA ASP A 79 21.95 14.25 -13.99
C ASP A 79 20.66 13.74 -13.34
N ASP A 80 20.79 12.96 -12.28
CA ASP A 80 19.72 12.29 -11.59
C ASP A 80 19.38 12.90 -10.21
N LYS A 81 19.87 14.13 -9.94
CA LYS A 81 19.60 14.85 -8.67
C LYS A 81 18.12 15.02 -8.38
N GLU A 82 17.32 15.21 -9.43
CA GLU A 82 15.87 15.37 -9.32
C GLU A 82 15.17 14.12 -8.73
N LEU A 83 15.85 12.97 -8.74
CA LEU A 83 15.35 11.72 -8.18
C LEU A 83 15.76 11.49 -6.72
N GLU A 84 16.67 12.28 -6.15
CA GLU A 84 17.23 12.01 -4.82
C GLU A 84 16.15 11.92 -3.74
N LYS A 85 15.16 12.79 -3.77
CA LYS A 85 14.11 12.85 -2.76
C LYS A 85 12.74 13.14 -3.34
N LEU A 86 11.85 12.16 -3.21
CA LEU A 86 10.49 12.24 -3.69
C LEU A 86 9.50 12.15 -2.50
N ARG A 87 8.36 12.83 -2.62
CA ARG A 87 7.34 12.84 -1.58
C ARG A 87 5.96 12.50 -2.15
N ILE A 88 5.17 11.85 -1.34
CA ILE A 88 3.78 11.48 -1.67
C ILE A 88 2.90 11.94 -0.51
N VAL A 89 1.82 12.64 -0.84
CA VAL A 89 0.78 13.03 0.11
C VAL A 89 -0.56 12.57 -0.45
N ASP A 90 -1.25 11.71 0.27
CA ASP A 90 -2.58 11.22 -0.06
C ASP A 90 -3.60 11.71 0.97
N LEU A 91 -4.77 12.13 0.50
CA LEU A 91 -5.95 12.32 1.33
C LEU A 91 -6.94 11.20 1.02
N ASN A 92 -7.35 10.44 2.01
CA ASN A 92 -8.29 9.35 1.87
C ASN A 92 -9.70 9.83 2.25
N LEU A 93 -10.63 9.77 1.30
CA LEU A 93 -12.04 10.06 1.49
C LEU A 93 -12.84 8.84 1.05
N GLY A 94 -13.61 8.28 1.95
CA GLY A 94 -14.36 7.07 1.66
C GLY A 94 -15.74 7.06 2.27
N TYR A 95 -16.60 6.27 1.67
CA TYR A 95 -17.91 5.94 2.19
C TYR A 95 -18.08 4.43 2.19
N ALA A 96 -18.51 3.90 3.33
CA ALA A 96 -18.81 2.49 3.50
C ALA A 96 -20.26 2.31 3.90
N HIS A 97 -20.96 1.42 3.16
CA HIS A 97 -22.33 1.02 3.42
C HIS A 97 -22.38 -0.47 3.77
N ILE A 98 -22.91 -0.77 4.94
CA ILE A 98 -23.17 -2.13 5.41
C ILE A 98 -24.55 -2.54 4.95
N LEU A 99 -24.62 -3.33 3.88
CA LEU A 99 -25.90 -3.81 3.35
C LEU A 99 -26.56 -4.83 4.28
N ASN A 100 -25.77 -5.69 4.91
CA ASN A 100 -26.22 -6.69 5.88
C ASN A 100 -25.04 -7.26 6.67
N GLU A 101 -25.29 -8.25 7.54
CA GLU A 101 -24.23 -8.87 8.38
C GLU A 101 -23.02 -9.42 7.62
N LYS A 102 -23.12 -9.66 6.31
CA LYS A 102 -22.07 -10.29 5.51
C LYS A 102 -21.50 -9.36 4.44
N TRP A 103 -22.29 -8.41 3.93
CA TRP A 103 -21.90 -7.58 2.79
C TRP A 103 -21.70 -6.12 3.17
N THR A 104 -20.57 -5.58 2.78
CA THR A 104 -20.23 -4.16 2.88
C THR A 104 -19.72 -3.66 1.54
N PHE A 105 -20.19 -2.51 1.11
CA PHE A 105 -19.72 -1.80 -0.07
C PHE A 105 -18.91 -0.58 0.36
N ILE A 106 -17.79 -0.33 -0.34
CA ILE A 106 -16.90 0.80 -0.04
C ILE A 106 -16.58 1.53 -1.33
N GLY A 107 -16.78 2.83 -1.36
CA GLY A 107 -16.19 3.75 -2.32
C GLY A 107 -15.07 4.55 -1.67
N LEU A 108 -13.93 4.65 -2.35
CA LEU A 108 -12.77 5.44 -1.90
C LEU A 108 -12.37 6.40 -3.00
N LEU A 109 -12.07 7.63 -2.60
CA LEU A 109 -11.47 8.67 -3.42
C LEU A 109 -10.19 9.11 -2.72
N THR A 110 -9.08 9.16 -3.46
CA THR A 110 -7.78 9.51 -2.89
C THR A 110 -7.11 10.56 -3.80
N PRO A 111 -7.39 11.86 -3.59
CA PRO A 111 -6.53 12.92 -4.10
C PRO A 111 -5.09 12.71 -3.64
N ARG A 112 -4.17 12.73 -4.59
CA ARG A 112 -2.74 12.48 -4.38
C ARG A 112 -1.91 13.63 -4.93
N LEU A 113 -0.93 14.07 -4.15
CA LEU A 113 0.19 14.87 -4.60
C LEU A 113 1.46 14.02 -4.53
N ALA A 114 2.17 13.86 -5.63
CA ALA A 114 3.35 13.00 -5.68
C ALA A 114 4.42 13.59 -6.60
N SER A 115 5.52 14.11 -6.01
CA SER A 115 6.58 14.80 -6.75
C SER A 115 7.87 14.96 -5.93
N ASN A 116 8.92 15.48 -6.56
CA ASN A 116 10.10 16.02 -5.87
C ASN A 116 9.84 17.40 -5.23
N PHE A 117 8.80 18.15 -5.67
CA PHE A 117 8.35 19.46 -5.15
C PHE A 117 9.44 20.53 -5.09
N ILE A 118 10.35 20.57 -6.03
CA ILE A 118 11.46 21.57 -6.06
C ILE A 118 10.92 22.97 -6.26
N ASN A 119 9.93 23.11 -7.14
CA ASN A 119 9.30 24.40 -7.45
C ASN A 119 7.94 24.58 -6.72
N GLY A 120 7.75 23.90 -5.59
CA GLY A 120 6.45 23.87 -4.90
C GLY A 120 5.47 22.90 -5.56
N VAL A 121 4.17 23.05 -5.27
CA VAL A 121 3.12 22.19 -5.82
C VAL A 121 2.70 22.68 -7.19
N GLN A 122 2.77 21.82 -8.19
CA GLN A 122 2.34 22.05 -9.57
C GLN A 122 1.12 21.20 -9.92
N LYS A 123 0.46 21.51 -11.04
CA LYS A 123 -0.75 20.78 -11.48
C LYS A 123 -0.44 19.32 -11.83
N GLU A 124 0.71 19.08 -12.41
CA GLU A 124 1.21 17.77 -12.86
C GLU A 124 1.49 16.82 -11.69
N ASP A 125 1.72 17.38 -10.49
CA ASP A 125 1.93 16.60 -9.26
C ASP A 125 0.63 15.97 -8.75
N PHE A 126 -0.52 16.51 -9.19
CA PHE A 126 -1.83 16.07 -8.74
C PHE A 126 -2.33 14.85 -9.50
N ASN A 127 -2.79 13.87 -8.77
CA ASN A 127 -3.43 12.67 -9.30
C ASN A 127 -4.69 12.34 -8.50
N LEU A 128 -5.68 11.75 -9.14
CA LEU A 128 -6.89 11.29 -8.48
C LEU A 128 -6.99 9.78 -8.59
N ASN A 129 -6.85 9.09 -7.44
CA ASN A 129 -7.07 7.65 -7.35
C ASN A 129 -8.48 7.37 -6.81
N TYR A 130 -9.09 6.28 -7.25
CA TYR A 130 -10.40 5.87 -6.76
C TYR A 130 -10.54 4.35 -6.75
N SER A 131 -11.39 3.84 -5.85
CA SER A 131 -11.67 2.41 -5.75
C SER A 131 -13.12 2.16 -5.36
N VAL A 132 -13.68 1.08 -5.88
CA VAL A 132 -14.98 0.56 -5.47
C VAL A 132 -14.81 -0.89 -5.07
N LEU A 133 -15.26 -1.24 -3.87
CA LEU A 133 -15.05 -2.57 -3.27
C LEU A 133 -16.38 -3.14 -2.78
N ALA A 134 -16.58 -4.42 -2.99
CA ALA A 134 -17.59 -5.24 -2.37
C ALA A 134 -16.91 -6.27 -1.48
N ILE A 135 -17.21 -6.26 -0.19
CA ILE A 135 -16.63 -7.15 0.82
C ILE A 135 -17.71 -8.08 1.33
N LYS A 136 -17.49 -9.38 1.16
CA LYS A 136 -18.28 -10.43 1.80
C LYS A 136 -17.46 -11.03 2.92
N ALA A 137 -17.89 -10.87 4.18
CA ALA A 137 -17.20 -11.38 5.34
C ALA A 137 -18.12 -12.27 6.19
N ASP A 138 -17.58 -13.38 6.65
CA ASP A 138 -18.24 -14.27 7.61
C ASP A 138 -17.22 -14.59 8.70
N MET A 139 -17.03 -13.62 9.59
CA MET A 139 -16.00 -13.67 10.63
C MET A 139 -16.44 -14.35 11.92
N LYS A 140 -17.75 -14.60 12.07
CA LYS A 140 -18.33 -15.27 13.25
C LYS A 140 -18.25 -16.81 13.17
N LYS A 141 -17.91 -17.36 12.01
CA LYS A 141 -17.76 -18.81 11.84
C LYS A 141 -16.54 -19.35 12.56
N GLU A 142 -16.56 -20.63 12.90
CA GLU A 142 -15.40 -21.38 13.39
C GLU A 142 -14.18 -21.25 12.47
N LYS A 143 -14.43 -21.21 11.16
CA LYS A 143 -13.42 -20.95 10.11
C LYS A 143 -13.74 -19.67 9.37
N PRO A 144 -13.31 -18.52 9.90
CA PRO A 144 -13.60 -17.21 9.31
C PRO A 144 -13.16 -17.08 7.86
N THR A 145 -14.01 -16.45 7.03
CA THR A 145 -13.72 -16.20 5.61
C THR A 145 -14.04 -14.75 5.25
N ARG A 146 -13.31 -14.22 4.28
CA ARG A 146 -13.58 -12.90 3.68
C ARG A 146 -13.21 -12.92 2.22
N LEU A 147 -14.12 -12.45 1.38
CA LEU A 147 -13.91 -12.20 -0.04
C LEU A 147 -14.00 -10.69 -0.28
N ILE A 148 -13.04 -10.14 -1.00
CA ILE A 148 -13.05 -8.75 -1.47
C ILE A 148 -13.02 -8.80 -2.99
N LEU A 149 -13.94 -8.10 -3.62
CA LEU A 149 -14.01 -7.89 -5.05
C LEU A 149 -14.09 -6.40 -5.31
N GLY A 150 -13.40 -5.91 -6.34
CA GLY A 150 -13.48 -4.51 -6.68
C GLY A 150 -12.64 -4.11 -7.87
N LEU A 151 -12.70 -2.81 -8.14
CA LEU A 151 -11.89 -2.12 -9.14
C LEU A 151 -11.18 -0.96 -8.47
N SER A 152 -9.94 -0.74 -8.82
CA SER A 152 -9.15 0.39 -8.34
C SER A 152 -8.38 1.02 -9.48
N TYR A 153 -8.57 2.31 -9.67
CA TYR A 153 -7.69 3.14 -10.47
C TYR A 153 -6.66 3.77 -9.55
N ASN A 154 -5.40 3.46 -9.77
CA ASN A 154 -4.31 3.95 -8.94
C ASN A 154 -3.08 4.22 -9.80
N ASN A 155 -2.71 5.48 -9.91
CA ASN A 155 -1.55 5.91 -10.68
C ASN A 155 -0.23 5.26 -10.24
N ALA A 156 -0.11 4.83 -8.98
CA ALA A 156 1.08 4.13 -8.49
C ALA A 156 1.37 2.81 -9.22
N THR A 157 0.38 2.25 -9.94
CA THR A 157 0.57 1.02 -10.73
C THR A 157 1.26 1.26 -12.07
N GLY A 158 1.33 2.50 -12.54
CA GLY A 158 1.83 2.86 -13.86
C GLY A 158 0.89 2.51 -15.01
N PHE A 159 -0.35 2.07 -14.71
CA PHE A 159 -1.39 1.77 -15.70
C PHE A 159 -2.53 2.79 -15.59
N ASP A 160 -2.96 3.33 -16.73
CA ASP A 160 -4.06 4.30 -16.81
C ASP A 160 -5.44 3.64 -16.95
N VAL A 161 -5.59 2.44 -16.38
CA VAL A 161 -6.84 1.69 -16.39
C VAL A 161 -7.16 1.17 -14.99
N PRO A 162 -8.45 1.08 -14.62
CA PRO A 162 -8.82 0.42 -13.37
C PRO A 162 -8.39 -1.05 -13.37
N LEU A 163 -7.70 -1.45 -12.31
CA LEU A 163 -7.26 -2.82 -12.12
C LEU A 163 -8.20 -3.57 -11.18
N PRO A 164 -8.47 -4.87 -11.45
CA PRO A 164 -9.30 -5.67 -10.58
C PRO A 164 -8.60 -5.94 -9.25
N ILE A 165 -9.37 -5.82 -8.16
CA ILE A 165 -8.98 -6.27 -6.83
C ILE A 165 -9.78 -7.52 -6.53
N VAL A 166 -9.08 -8.62 -6.26
CA VAL A 166 -9.67 -9.88 -5.84
C VAL A 166 -8.84 -10.41 -4.67
N SER A 167 -9.47 -10.63 -3.53
CA SER A 167 -8.78 -11.17 -2.35
C SER A 167 -9.69 -12.11 -1.59
N TYR A 168 -9.25 -13.34 -1.38
CA TYR A 168 -9.96 -14.33 -0.58
C TYR A 168 -9.11 -14.73 0.62
N TYR A 169 -9.64 -14.48 1.83
CA TYR A 169 -9.05 -14.87 3.11
C TYR A 169 -9.83 -16.03 3.72
N LYS A 170 -9.10 -16.99 4.32
CA LYS A 170 -9.67 -18.06 5.13
C LYS A 170 -8.74 -18.44 6.26
N LYS A 171 -9.28 -18.49 7.48
CA LYS A 171 -8.63 -19.15 8.62
C LYS A 171 -9.17 -20.58 8.69
N PHE A 172 -8.42 -21.55 8.18
CA PHE A 172 -8.86 -22.94 8.04
C PHE A 172 -8.50 -23.84 9.22
N HIS A 173 -7.61 -23.33 10.09
CA HIS A 173 -7.16 -23.99 11.31
C HIS A 173 -6.91 -22.91 12.39
N PRO A 174 -7.01 -23.20 13.70
CA PRO A 174 -6.72 -22.23 14.75
C PRO A 174 -5.39 -21.48 14.59
N ASN A 175 -4.37 -22.18 14.07
CA ASN A 175 -3.02 -21.61 13.89
C ASN A 175 -2.70 -21.23 12.45
N TRP A 176 -3.56 -21.51 11.47
CA TRP A 176 -3.24 -21.29 10.06
C TRP A 176 -4.30 -20.48 9.35
N SER A 177 -3.86 -19.53 8.56
CA SER A 177 -4.71 -18.79 7.65
C SER A 177 -3.98 -18.48 6.35
N TYR A 178 -4.74 -18.27 5.30
CA TYR A 178 -4.20 -17.78 4.04
C TYR A 178 -5.06 -16.64 3.48
N MET A 179 -4.42 -15.84 2.66
CA MET A 179 -5.06 -14.85 1.81
C MET A 179 -4.47 -14.99 0.40
N VAL A 180 -5.33 -15.17 -0.60
CA VAL A 180 -4.95 -15.33 -2.01
C VAL A 180 -5.63 -14.24 -2.81
N GLY A 181 -4.88 -13.59 -3.69
CA GLY A 181 -5.42 -12.56 -4.57
C GLY A 181 -4.43 -11.46 -4.93
N VAL A 182 -4.96 -10.36 -5.42
CA VAL A 182 -4.21 -9.18 -5.85
C VAL A 182 -4.67 -8.00 -4.99
N PRO A 183 -3.75 -7.17 -4.47
CA PRO A 183 -2.30 -7.07 -4.75
C PRO A 183 -1.40 -7.91 -3.85
N ARG A 184 -1.94 -8.78 -2.99
CA ARG A 184 -1.14 -9.51 -2.02
C ARG A 184 -1.66 -10.93 -1.78
N MET A 185 -0.74 -11.89 -1.67
CA MET A 185 -1.00 -13.23 -1.17
C MET A 185 -0.18 -13.46 0.10
N GLU A 186 -0.76 -14.12 1.09
CA GLU A 186 -0.09 -14.41 2.35
C GLU A 186 -0.53 -15.79 2.87
N PHE A 187 0.44 -16.53 3.39
CA PHE A 187 0.20 -17.74 4.18
C PHE A 187 0.76 -17.50 5.59
N LYS A 188 -0.07 -17.68 6.63
CA LYS A 188 0.27 -17.29 7.99
C LYS A 188 0.18 -18.47 8.94
N TYR A 189 1.17 -18.56 9.82
CA TYR A 189 1.19 -19.41 10.99
C TYR A 189 1.10 -18.57 12.26
N HIS A 190 0.02 -18.74 13.03
CA HIS A 190 -0.23 -18.04 14.27
C HIS A 190 0.23 -18.92 15.45
N LEU A 191 1.36 -18.55 16.05
CA LEU A 191 1.91 -19.22 17.22
C LEU A 191 1.48 -18.48 18.48
N LYS A 192 0.58 -19.08 19.23
CA LYS A 192 -0.07 -18.45 20.41
C LYS A 192 -0.75 -17.12 20.01
N GLN A 193 -0.89 -16.19 20.97
CA GLN A 193 -1.62 -14.94 20.73
C GLN A 193 -0.74 -13.81 20.15
N HIS A 194 0.57 -13.91 20.37
CA HIS A 194 1.49 -12.79 20.11
C HIS A 194 2.32 -12.95 18.83
N HIS A 195 2.55 -14.15 18.34
CA HIS A 195 3.50 -14.39 17.26
C HIS A 195 2.81 -14.85 15.99
N THR A 196 3.14 -14.25 14.86
CA THR A 196 2.65 -14.68 13.56
C THR A 196 3.82 -14.69 12.58
N PHE A 197 4.08 -15.85 11.99
CA PHE A 197 5.01 -16.01 10.89
C PHE A 197 4.22 -15.99 9.57
N LYS A 198 4.80 -15.43 8.52
CA LYS A 198 4.14 -15.35 7.21
C LYS A 198 5.10 -15.57 6.06
N ALA A 199 4.62 -16.25 5.02
CA ALA A 199 5.17 -16.19 3.70
C ALA A 199 4.24 -15.31 2.84
N ALA A 200 4.81 -14.42 2.04
CA ALA A 200 4.03 -13.43 1.30
C ALA A 200 4.56 -13.25 -0.12
N LEU A 201 3.64 -13.02 -1.04
CA LEU A 201 3.89 -12.47 -2.37
C LEU A 201 3.17 -11.13 -2.45
N LEU A 202 3.90 -10.05 -2.72
CA LEU A 202 3.41 -8.68 -2.67
C LEU A 202 3.63 -8.01 -4.02
N LEU A 203 2.67 -7.20 -4.44
CA LEU A 203 2.88 -6.15 -5.43
C LEU A 203 3.11 -4.85 -4.65
N ASP A 204 4.21 -4.18 -4.90
CA ASP A 204 4.53 -2.86 -4.33
C ASP A 204 5.00 -1.93 -5.45
N GLY A 205 4.82 -0.63 -5.29
CA GLY A 205 5.25 0.33 -6.29
C GLY A 205 4.74 1.73 -6.01
N TYR A 206 5.18 2.66 -6.85
CA TYR A 206 4.74 4.04 -6.84
C TYR A 206 4.97 4.69 -8.20
N PHE A 207 4.23 5.76 -8.45
CA PHE A 207 4.48 6.73 -9.50
C PHE A 207 4.59 8.11 -8.87
N VAL A 208 5.59 8.89 -9.33
CA VAL A 208 5.87 10.22 -8.82
C VAL A 208 6.25 11.11 -10.00
N ASN A 209 5.68 12.30 -10.07
CA ASN A 209 6.08 13.33 -11.02
C ASN A 209 7.49 13.86 -10.69
N VAL A 210 8.26 14.23 -11.70
CA VAL A 210 9.58 14.85 -11.56
C VAL A 210 9.50 16.23 -12.20
N GLN A 211 9.54 17.26 -11.36
CA GLN A 211 9.62 18.63 -11.85
C GLN A 211 11.03 18.89 -12.44
N ASN A 212 11.15 19.82 -13.39
CA ASN A 212 12.37 20.10 -14.13
C ASN A 212 12.89 18.90 -14.92
N ASP A 213 12.06 18.26 -15.65
CA ASP A 213 12.34 17.12 -16.54
C ASP A 213 13.82 16.71 -16.66
N ILE A 214 14.08 15.43 -16.56
CA ILE A 214 15.44 14.89 -16.66
C ILE A 214 15.80 14.75 -18.15
N ALA A 215 16.82 15.47 -18.61
CA ALA A 215 17.35 15.31 -19.96
C ALA A 215 18.09 13.97 -20.08
N LEU A 216 17.64 13.11 -21.00
CA LEU A 216 18.19 11.78 -21.25
C LEU A 216 19.13 11.78 -22.46
N PRO A 217 20.04 10.78 -22.60
CA PRO A 217 21.01 10.72 -23.69
C PRO A 217 20.42 10.74 -25.10
N ASP A 218 19.21 10.18 -25.28
CA ASP A 218 18.52 10.12 -26.60
C ASP A 218 17.68 11.36 -26.92
N ASN A 219 17.89 12.48 -26.23
CA ASN A 219 17.11 13.72 -26.26
C ASN A 219 15.64 13.55 -25.79
N ASP A 220 15.31 12.46 -25.13
CA ASP A 220 14.05 12.28 -24.44
C ASP A 220 14.04 13.04 -23.10
N LEU A 221 12.85 13.32 -22.58
CA LEU A 221 12.66 13.97 -21.28
C LEU A 221 11.97 13.00 -20.32
N GLY A 222 12.54 12.85 -19.13
CA GLY A 222 11.96 12.09 -18.05
C GLY A 222 11.17 12.97 -17.08
N SER A 223 9.85 13.02 -17.22
CA SER A 223 8.92 13.84 -16.42
C SER A 223 8.31 13.09 -15.23
N GLY A 224 8.54 11.79 -15.13
CA GLY A 224 8.01 10.98 -14.04
C GLY A 224 8.80 9.69 -13.79
N LEU A 225 8.78 9.25 -12.54
CA LEU A 225 9.39 8.00 -12.10
C LEU A 225 8.32 6.98 -11.69
N SER A 226 8.37 5.78 -12.24
CA SER A 226 7.58 4.65 -11.77
C SER A 226 8.48 3.51 -11.28
N LEU A 227 8.17 2.99 -10.11
CA LEU A 227 8.71 1.75 -9.60
C LEU A 227 7.59 0.72 -9.45
N SER A 228 7.80 -0.46 -9.99
CA SER A 228 6.90 -1.61 -9.81
C SER A 228 7.71 -2.82 -9.40
N VAL A 229 7.36 -3.46 -8.30
CA VAL A 229 8.06 -4.65 -7.79
C VAL A 229 7.08 -5.75 -7.42
N VAL A 230 7.46 -6.98 -7.73
CA VAL A 230 6.86 -8.22 -7.22
C VAL A 230 7.83 -8.80 -6.21
N VAL A 231 7.41 -8.97 -4.98
CA VAL A 231 8.29 -9.39 -3.87
C VAL A 231 7.82 -10.72 -3.31
N GLY A 232 8.72 -11.70 -3.25
CA GLY A 232 8.57 -12.90 -2.42
C GLY A 232 9.28 -12.68 -1.08
N ALA A 233 8.57 -12.80 0.04
CA ALA A 233 9.11 -12.49 1.36
C ALA A 233 8.63 -13.45 2.44
N PHE A 234 9.50 -13.65 3.45
CA PHE A 234 9.12 -14.18 4.74
C PHE A 234 9.02 -13.06 5.75
N GLY A 235 8.12 -13.21 6.71
CA GLY A 235 7.91 -12.17 7.70
C GLY A 235 7.52 -12.70 9.06
N TYR A 236 7.76 -11.85 10.03
CA TYR A 236 7.37 -12.05 11.42
C TYR A 236 6.56 -10.86 11.89
N GLN A 237 5.50 -11.12 12.66
CA GLN A 237 4.70 -10.09 13.30
C GLN A 237 4.55 -10.43 14.77
N TYR A 238 4.87 -9.46 15.62
CA TYR A 238 4.62 -9.51 17.06
C TYR A 238 3.40 -8.66 17.40
N ASN A 239 2.37 -9.30 17.95
CA ASN A 239 1.16 -8.62 18.40
C ASN A 239 1.35 -8.25 19.88
N ILE A 240 1.58 -6.98 20.16
CA ILE A 240 1.71 -6.45 21.53
C ILE A 240 0.37 -6.66 22.26
N ASN A 241 -0.72 -6.36 21.56
CA ASN A 241 -2.09 -6.64 21.98
C ASN A 241 -2.97 -6.88 20.74
N LYS A 242 -4.28 -6.91 20.90
CA LYS A 242 -5.23 -7.13 19.79
C LYS A 242 -5.14 -6.04 18.71
N ASN A 243 -4.76 -4.83 19.06
CA ASN A 243 -4.83 -3.66 18.22
C ASN A 243 -3.45 -3.18 17.73
N ILE A 244 -2.38 -3.53 18.45
CA ILE A 244 -1.04 -2.99 18.22
C ILE A 244 -0.11 -4.12 17.82
N SER A 245 0.58 -3.97 16.71
CA SER A 245 1.59 -4.92 16.28
C SER A 245 2.77 -4.26 15.60
N PHE A 246 3.92 -4.89 15.77
CA PHE A 246 5.15 -4.65 15.03
C PHE A 246 5.35 -5.79 14.03
N TYR A 247 5.87 -5.50 12.85
CA TYR A 247 6.18 -6.53 11.86
C TYR A 247 7.45 -6.22 11.08
N CYS A 248 8.08 -7.28 10.60
CA CYS A 248 9.18 -7.20 9.65
C CYS A 248 8.98 -8.24 8.54
N LEU A 249 9.51 -7.93 7.37
CA LEU A 249 9.56 -8.79 6.20
C LEU A 249 10.97 -8.71 5.61
N ALA A 250 11.50 -9.86 5.25
CA ALA A 250 12.73 -9.98 4.48
C ALA A 250 12.46 -10.86 3.27
N GLY A 251 12.92 -10.46 2.11
CA GLY A 251 12.63 -11.15 0.87
C GLY A 251 13.49 -10.71 -0.30
N HIS A 252 13.03 -11.05 -1.48
CA HIS A 252 13.69 -10.70 -2.72
C HIS A 252 12.64 -10.25 -3.75
N THR A 253 12.98 -9.27 -4.56
CA THR A 253 12.16 -8.88 -5.71
C THR A 253 12.27 -9.96 -6.79
N LEU A 254 11.14 -10.55 -7.14
CA LEU A 254 11.03 -11.55 -8.22
C LEU A 254 10.94 -10.87 -9.58
N SER A 255 10.43 -9.65 -9.60
CA SER A 255 10.42 -8.74 -10.74
C SER A 255 10.52 -7.33 -10.20
N GLN A 256 11.35 -6.51 -10.82
CA GLN A 256 11.55 -5.11 -10.45
C GLN A 256 11.70 -4.31 -11.74
N ARG A 257 10.95 -3.21 -11.85
CA ARG A 257 11.05 -2.28 -12.96
C ARG A 257 11.04 -0.86 -12.43
N GLY A 258 12.14 -0.14 -12.65
CA GLY A 258 12.25 1.30 -12.45
C GLY A 258 12.31 1.99 -13.78
N LEU A 259 11.33 2.85 -14.09
CA LEU A 259 11.18 3.48 -15.40
C LEU A 259 11.05 4.99 -15.25
N LEU A 260 11.83 5.75 -16.04
CA LEU A 260 11.50 7.13 -16.33
C LEU A 260 10.44 7.17 -17.42
N ARG A 261 9.51 8.09 -17.28
CA ARG A 261 8.38 8.28 -18.19
C ARG A 261 8.30 9.72 -18.64
N ASP A 262 7.85 9.93 -19.88
CA ASP A 262 7.53 11.25 -20.40
C ASP A 262 6.21 11.80 -19.83
N GLU A 263 5.79 12.99 -20.27
CA GLU A 263 4.52 13.61 -19.88
C GLU A 263 3.29 12.78 -20.26
N GLU A 264 3.36 11.98 -21.33
CA GLU A 264 2.31 11.06 -21.77
C GLU A 264 2.36 9.71 -21.03
N ARG A 265 3.29 9.58 -20.05
CA ARG A 265 3.55 8.36 -19.25
C ARG A 265 4.10 7.18 -20.04
N LYS A 266 4.60 7.38 -21.24
CA LYS A 266 5.35 6.37 -21.97
C LYS A 266 6.70 6.15 -21.31
N SER A 267 7.20 4.92 -21.35
CA SER A 267 8.53 4.59 -20.85
C SER A 267 9.59 5.13 -21.81
N VAL A 268 10.45 6.01 -21.32
CA VAL A 268 11.57 6.60 -22.10
C VAL A 268 12.92 6.08 -21.63
N TYR A 269 13.06 5.61 -20.39
CA TYR A 269 14.32 5.07 -19.91
C TYR A 269 14.10 4.00 -18.82
N SER A 270 14.89 2.92 -18.85
CA SER A 270 14.90 1.91 -17.79
C SER A 270 16.05 2.14 -16.83
N LEU A 271 15.72 2.41 -15.57
CA LEU A 271 16.72 2.66 -14.54
C LEU A 271 17.35 1.36 -14.03
N TYR A 272 16.54 0.34 -13.82
CA TYR A 272 16.98 -0.98 -13.34
C TYR A 272 15.86 -2.01 -13.44
N ASP A 273 16.23 -3.23 -13.78
CA ASP A 273 15.33 -4.39 -13.89
C ASP A 273 15.81 -5.60 -13.06
N ASP A 274 16.99 -5.49 -12.45
CA ASP A 274 17.58 -6.59 -11.68
C ASP A 274 16.88 -6.81 -10.34
N GLY A 275 16.71 -8.08 -9.99
CA GLY A 275 16.19 -8.47 -8.69
C GLY A 275 17.08 -8.01 -7.53
N ASN A 276 16.48 -7.58 -6.42
CA ASN A 276 17.16 -7.05 -5.26
C ASN A 276 16.61 -7.64 -3.95
N VAL A 277 17.40 -7.58 -2.90
CA VAL A 277 16.93 -7.87 -1.54
C VAL A 277 15.91 -6.81 -1.14
N TYR A 278 14.89 -7.24 -0.40
CA TYR A 278 13.81 -6.40 0.05
C TYR A 278 13.63 -6.54 1.57
N PHE A 279 13.68 -5.43 2.27
CA PHE A 279 13.37 -5.37 3.69
C PHE A 279 12.25 -4.38 3.94
N LYS A 280 11.31 -4.78 4.78
CA LYS A 280 10.22 -3.91 5.24
C LYS A 280 10.00 -4.14 6.73
N THR A 281 9.89 -3.06 7.47
CA THR A 281 9.49 -3.10 8.87
C THR A 281 8.39 -2.08 9.11
N GLY A 282 7.57 -2.31 10.11
CA GLY A 282 6.51 -1.37 10.42
C GLY A 282 5.83 -1.65 11.75
N PHE A 283 5.18 -0.60 12.20
CA PHE A 283 4.32 -0.60 13.37
C PHE A 283 2.91 -0.23 12.92
N LYS A 284 1.92 -0.91 13.44
CA LYS A 284 0.53 -0.63 13.10
C LYS A 284 -0.39 -0.69 14.30
N ILE A 285 -1.34 0.23 14.31
CA ILE A 285 -2.48 0.25 15.20
C ILE A 285 -3.70 -0.02 14.33
N GLY A 286 -4.39 -1.10 14.59
CA GLY A 286 -5.59 -1.51 13.86
C GLY A 286 -6.72 -1.80 14.81
N ILE A 287 -7.91 -2.00 14.23
CA ILE A 287 -9.07 -2.47 14.95
C ILE A 287 -9.36 -3.87 14.41
N PHE A 288 -9.29 -4.86 15.27
CA PHE A 288 -9.51 -6.26 14.95
C PHE A 288 -10.84 -6.76 15.53
#